data_63e2d5967a05b0edbcb0690ad6701850
#
_entry.id   63e2d5967a05b0edbcb0690ad6701850
#
_cell.length_a   1.000
_cell.length_b   1.000
_cell.length_c   1.000
_cell.angle_alpha   90.00
_cell.angle_beta   90.00
_cell.angle_gamma   90.00
#
_symmetry.space_group_name_H-M   'P 1'
#
loop_
_entity.id
_entity.type
_entity.pdbx_description
1 polymer ?
#
loop_
_entity_poly.entity_id
_entity_poly.type
_entity_poly.pdbx_seq_one_letter_code
_entity_poly.pdbx_strand_id
1 'polypeptide(L)'
;MCRVTLLAVDIGNTNITLGLFQEATLAGSWRATTRAGATPDEAAALVSDLLALDGHRTDQLRAMAFASVVPPLTDSFTAFARQRLRLEPLMVDAAALDDILAIDIDRPAEAGADRLCNALAAGIEFGGPAIVVDLGTSTNFDVVDARGAYIGGAIAPGLGLSLEALVGRASKLPRIELRRPPHAIGANTVQAMQSGTVLGYIGLVSGLLTALRGELSERSPAGSRVTVIATGGYTQEPWLDDVPGIDRVEPDLTLRGIRYAWERITARTSAAGEPIREGRPT
;
A
#
# COMPACT_ATOMS: atom_id res chain seq x y z
N MET A 1 -28.50 -7.79 12.08
CA MET A 1 -27.72 -7.58 10.86
C MET A 1 -26.39 -8.30 11.03
N CYS A 2 -26.03 -9.22 10.15
CA CYS A 2 -24.72 -9.89 10.20
C CYS A 2 -23.68 -8.84 9.84
N ARG A 3 -22.73 -8.54 10.74
CA ARG A 3 -21.67 -7.58 10.48
C ARG A 3 -20.77 -8.12 9.36
N VAL A 4 -20.56 -7.34 8.33
CA VAL A 4 -19.67 -7.74 7.23
C VAL A 4 -18.24 -7.74 7.74
N THR A 5 -17.57 -8.89 7.63
CA THR A 5 -16.16 -9.06 7.97
C THR A 5 -15.39 -9.21 6.66
N LEU A 6 -14.62 -8.18 6.31
CA LEU A 6 -13.81 -8.10 5.09
C LEU A 6 -12.35 -8.39 5.41
N LEU A 7 -11.75 -9.33 4.68
CA LEU A 7 -10.30 -9.48 4.61
C LEU A 7 -9.77 -8.65 3.42
N ALA A 8 -9.06 -7.58 3.71
CA ALA A 8 -8.31 -6.81 2.72
C ALA A 8 -6.86 -7.31 2.68
N VAL A 9 -6.32 -7.55 1.48
CA VAL A 9 -4.95 -8.07 1.32
C VAL A 9 -4.20 -7.24 0.29
N ASP A 10 -3.07 -6.70 0.69
CA ASP A 10 -2.10 -6.06 -0.22
C ASP A 10 -0.96 -7.04 -0.49
N ILE A 11 -0.81 -7.47 -1.74
CA ILE A 11 0.18 -8.45 -2.19
C ILE A 11 1.31 -7.74 -2.93
N GLY A 12 2.30 -7.30 -2.18
CA GLY A 12 3.50 -6.66 -2.70
C GLY A 12 4.63 -7.63 -3.02
N ASN A 13 5.67 -7.16 -3.71
CA ASN A 13 6.83 -7.99 -4.10
C ASN A 13 7.66 -8.50 -2.92
N THR A 14 7.68 -7.79 -1.80
CA THR A 14 8.48 -8.16 -0.61
C THR A 14 7.61 -8.60 0.55
N ASN A 15 6.47 -7.98 0.74
CA ASN A 15 5.56 -8.27 1.85
C ASN A 15 4.13 -8.42 1.35
N ILE A 16 3.38 -9.28 2.06
CA ILE A 16 1.93 -9.36 1.99
C ILE A 16 1.40 -8.72 3.27
N THR A 17 0.52 -7.73 3.15
CA THR A 17 -0.13 -7.09 4.30
C THR A 17 -1.61 -7.45 4.31
N LEU A 18 -2.11 -7.90 5.45
CA LEU A 18 -3.51 -8.28 5.64
C LEU A 18 -4.18 -7.34 6.62
N GLY A 19 -5.41 -6.97 6.36
CA GLY A 19 -6.26 -6.20 7.25
C GLY A 19 -7.63 -6.84 7.41
N LEU A 20 -8.05 -7.06 8.65
CA LEU A 20 -9.39 -7.54 8.96
C LEU A 20 -10.27 -6.35 9.32
N PHE A 21 -11.26 -6.08 8.50
CA PHE A 21 -12.24 -5.03 8.77
C PHE A 21 -13.55 -5.62 9.28
N GLN A 22 -14.03 -5.09 10.39
CA GLN A 22 -15.38 -5.28 10.87
C GLN A 22 -16.16 -4.00 10.59
N GLU A 23 -16.96 -4.00 9.52
CA GLU A 23 -17.53 -2.78 8.94
C GLU A 23 -16.41 -1.79 8.57
N ALA A 24 -16.41 -0.58 9.11
CA ALA A 24 -15.38 0.43 8.83
C ALA A 24 -14.13 0.33 9.73
N THR A 25 -14.17 -0.52 10.76
CA THR A 25 -13.10 -0.60 11.77
C THR A 25 -12.07 -1.65 11.39
N LEU A 26 -10.79 -1.29 11.36
CA LEU A 26 -9.68 -2.22 11.25
C LEU A 26 -9.52 -2.94 12.59
N ALA A 27 -9.90 -4.23 12.64
CA ALA A 27 -9.86 -5.05 13.84
C ALA A 27 -8.50 -5.72 14.07
N GLY A 28 -7.68 -5.83 13.02
CA GLY A 28 -6.32 -6.34 13.10
C GLY A 28 -5.60 -6.14 11.78
N SER A 29 -4.27 -6.01 11.82
CA SER A 29 -3.42 -5.98 10.63
C SER A 29 -2.17 -6.82 10.85
N TRP A 30 -1.72 -7.54 9.81
CA TRP A 30 -0.60 -8.46 9.87
C TRP A 30 0.24 -8.34 8.61
N ARG A 31 1.52 -8.63 8.74
CA ARG A 31 2.47 -8.62 7.62
C ARG A 31 3.24 -9.94 7.57
N ALA A 32 3.40 -10.46 6.35
CA ALA A 32 4.22 -11.63 6.07
C ALA A 32 5.16 -11.35 4.90
N THR A 33 6.25 -12.08 4.82
CA THR A 33 7.15 -12.02 3.67
C THR A 33 6.50 -12.67 2.45
N THR A 34 6.60 -12.03 1.30
CA THR A 34 6.12 -12.55 0.03
C THR A 34 6.94 -13.77 -0.40
N ARG A 35 6.24 -14.86 -0.71
CA ARG A 35 6.80 -16.05 -1.38
C ARG A 35 6.05 -16.22 -2.70
N ALA A 36 6.61 -15.70 -3.79
CA ALA A 36 5.94 -15.65 -5.09
C ALA A 36 5.43 -17.01 -5.61
N GLY A 37 6.04 -18.11 -5.19
CA GLY A 37 5.63 -19.48 -5.55
C GLY A 37 4.69 -20.15 -4.54
N ALA A 38 4.13 -19.42 -3.55
CA ALA A 38 3.24 -20.04 -2.57
C ALA A 38 1.96 -20.58 -3.23
N THR A 39 1.59 -21.78 -2.85
CA THR A 39 0.38 -22.48 -3.30
C THR A 39 -0.87 -21.94 -2.63
N PRO A 40 -2.07 -22.25 -3.14
CA PRO A 40 -3.33 -21.89 -2.46
C PRO A 40 -3.44 -22.43 -1.03
N ASP A 41 -2.88 -23.61 -0.75
CA ASP A 41 -2.89 -24.18 0.60
C ASP A 41 -1.91 -23.45 1.55
N GLU A 42 -0.75 -22.99 1.04
CA GLU A 42 0.16 -22.15 1.81
C GLU A 42 -0.45 -20.75 2.08
N ALA A 43 -1.17 -20.17 1.13
CA ALA A 43 -1.95 -18.95 1.34
C ALA A 43 -3.04 -19.14 2.41
N ALA A 44 -3.73 -20.29 2.38
CA ALA A 44 -4.74 -20.64 3.39
C ALA A 44 -4.13 -20.78 4.79
N ALA A 45 -3.00 -21.47 4.91
CA ALA A 45 -2.29 -21.62 6.17
C ALA A 45 -1.81 -20.25 6.70
N LEU A 46 -1.17 -19.45 5.85
CA LEU A 46 -0.72 -18.10 6.20
C LEU A 46 -1.85 -17.24 6.76
N VAL A 47 -2.98 -17.16 6.05
CA VAL A 47 -4.13 -16.36 6.48
C VAL A 47 -4.72 -16.89 7.79
N SER A 48 -4.88 -18.21 7.92
CA SER A 48 -5.40 -18.82 9.13
C SER A 48 -4.52 -18.58 10.35
N ASP A 49 -3.20 -18.74 10.19
CA ASP A 49 -2.24 -18.56 11.27
C ASP A 49 -2.18 -17.11 11.73
N LEU A 50 -2.14 -16.14 10.77
CA LEU A 50 -2.10 -14.72 11.11
C LEU A 50 -3.38 -14.25 11.82
N LEU A 51 -4.54 -14.66 11.35
CA LEU A 51 -5.82 -14.35 12.01
C LEU A 51 -5.89 -14.94 13.43
N ALA A 52 -5.37 -16.15 13.61
CA ALA A 52 -5.37 -16.84 14.90
C ALA A 52 -4.51 -16.15 15.97
N LEU A 53 -3.47 -15.37 15.58
CA LEU A 53 -2.63 -14.61 16.52
C LEU A 53 -3.46 -13.67 17.41
N ASP A 54 -4.54 -13.12 16.87
CA ASP A 54 -5.42 -12.18 17.58
C ASP A 54 -6.83 -12.78 17.82
N GLY A 55 -6.96 -14.12 17.78
CA GLY A 55 -8.19 -14.84 18.09
C GLY A 55 -9.28 -14.78 17.01
N HIS A 56 -8.93 -14.35 15.80
CA HIS A 56 -9.83 -14.36 14.65
C HIS A 56 -9.78 -15.68 13.89
N ARG A 57 -10.83 -15.96 13.10
CA ARG A 57 -10.96 -17.21 12.35
C ARG A 57 -11.43 -16.95 10.93
N THR A 58 -11.01 -17.81 10.02
CA THR A 58 -11.38 -17.73 8.59
C THR A 58 -12.88 -17.95 8.34
N ASP A 59 -13.59 -18.71 9.20
CA ASP A 59 -15.03 -18.94 9.09
C ASP A 59 -15.89 -17.68 9.44
N GLN A 60 -15.27 -16.65 10.00
CA GLN A 60 -15.90 -15.35 10.25
C GLN A 60 -15.91 -14.45 9.02
N LEU A 61 -15.06 -14.73 8.03
CA LEU A 61 -14.94 -13.91 6.82
C LEU A 61 -16.20 -13.97 5.98
N ARG A 62 -16.63 -12.83 5.45
CA ARG A 62 -17.81 -12.69 4.58
C ARG A 62 -17.46 -12.10 3.23
N ALA A 63 -16.29 -11.47 3.12
CA ALA A 63 -15.75 -10.92 1.90
C ALA A 63 -14.24 -10.95 1.91
N MET A 64 -13.64 -10.95 0.73
CA MET A 64 -12.22 -10.79 0.53
C MET A 64 -11.99 -9.86 -0.65
N ALA A 65 -11.12 -8.88 -0.47
CA ALA A 65 -10.65 -8.00 -1.53
C ALA A 65 -9.14 -7.88 -1.47
N PHE A 66 -8.49 -7.78 -2.62
CA PHE A 66 -7.04 -7.64 -2.64
C PHE A 66 -6.54 -6.77 -3.80
N ALA A 67 -5.45 -6.06 -3.54
CA ALA A 67 -4.56 -5.47 -4.52
C ALA A 67 -3.33 -6.37 -4.68
N SER A 68 -2.86 -6.58 -5.89
CA SER A 68 -1.71 -7.45 -6.13
C SER A 68 -0.84 -6.94 -7.27
N VAL A 69 0.47 -6.98 -7.04
CA VAL A 69 1.51 -6.74 -8.05
C VAL A 69 2.35 -8.02 -8.31
N VAL A 70 1.86 -9.20 -7.83
CA VAL A 70 2.54 -10.50 -7.94
C VAL A 70 1.58 -11.51 -8.57
N PRO A 71 1.54 -11.66 -9.92
CA PRO A 71 0.55 -12.48 -10.62
C PRO A 71 0.42 -13.92 -10.10
N PRO A 72 1.50 -14.69 -9.81
CA PRO A 72 1.34 -16.05 -9.29
C PRO A 72 0.60 -16.12 -7.96
N LEU A 73 0.78 -15.13 -7.10
CA LEU A 73 0.06 -15.05 -5.83
C LEU A 73 -1.39 -14.59 -5.99
N THR A 74 -1.67 -13.76 -6.99
CA THR A 74 -3.04 -13.41 -7.37
C THR A 74 -3.87 -14.67 -7.62
N ASP A 75 -3.34 -15.61 -8.41
CA ASP A 75 -4.00 -16.88 -8.68
C ASP A 75 -4.15 -17.74 -7.42
N SER A 76 -3.10 -17.82 -6.60
CA SER A 76 -3.11 -18.61 -5.36
C SER A 76 -4.12 -18.06 -4.33
N PHE A 77 -4.17 -16.74 -4.12
CA PHE A 77 -5.14 -16.12 -3.21
C PHE A 77 -6.57 -16.20 -3.75
N THR A 78 -6.76 -16.10 -5.05
CA THR A 78 -8.07 -16.31 -5.70
C THR A 78 -8.55 -17.76 -5.49
N ALA A 79 -7.68 -18.75 -5.74
CA ALA A 79 -8.01 -20.13 -5.52
C ALA A 79 -8.29 -20.45 -4.04
N PHE A 80 -7.49 -19.90 -3.12
CA PHE A 80 -7.74 -19.99 -1.67
C PHE A 80 -9.13 -19.47 -1.30
N ALA A 81 -9.48 -18.24 -1.74
CA ALA A 81 -10.78 -17.65 -1.43
C ALA A 81 -11.93 -18.52 -1.93
N ARG A 82 -11.87 -18.99 -3.17
CA ARG A 82 -12.92 -19.85 -3.78
C ARG A 82 -13.02 -21.22 -3.14
N GLN A 83 -11.88 -21.90 -2.93
CA GLN A 83 -11.87 -23.29 -2.50
C GLN A 83 -12.06 -23.46 -0.99
N ARG A 84 -11.46 -22.60 -0.18
CA ARG A 84 -11.46 -22.73 1.28
C ARG A 84 -12.46 -21.82 1.99
N LEU A 85 -12.63 -20.58 1.50
CA LEU A 85 -13.57 -19.63 2.10
C LEU A 85 -14.95 -19.67 1.45
N ARG A 86 -15.10 -20.24 0.25
CA ARG A 86 -16.33 -20.20 -0.56
C ARG A 86 -16.74 -18.77 -0.92
N LEU A 87 -15.77 -17.88 -1.04
CA LEU A 87 -15.95 -16.48 -1.39
C LEU A 87 -15.43 -16.22 -2.81
N GLU A 88 -16.12 -15.36 -3.54
CA GLU A 88 -15.57 -14.76 -4.75
C GLU A 88 -14.79 -13.50 -4.36
N PRO A 89 -13.47 -13.48 -4.47
CA PRO A 89 -12.69 -12.34 -4.04
C PRO A 89 -12.77 -11.21 -5.07
N LEU A 90 -12.76 -9.96 -4.59
CA LEU A 90 -12.63 -8.79 -5.44
C LEU A 90 -11.15 -8.49 -5.65
N MET A 91 -10.69 -8.51 -6.89
CA MET A 91 -9.38 -7.96 -7.26
C MET A 91 -9.54 -6.48 -7.59
N VAL A 92 -8.75 -5.64 -6.91
CA VAL A 92 -8.71 -4.19 -7.16
C VAL A 92 -7.65 -3.90 -8.21
N ASP A 93 -8.05 -3.34 -9.33
CA ASP A 93 -7.19 -2.86 -10.40
C ASP A 93 -7.82 -1.61 -11.05
N ALA A 94 -7.17 -1.07 -12.08
CA ALA A 94 -7.67 0.12 -12.76
C ALA A 94 -9.06 -0.10 -13.40
N ALA A 95 -9.34 -1.29 -13.92
CA ALA A 95 -10.61 -1.62 -14.53
C ALA A 95 -11.75 -1.75 -13.49
N ALA A 96 -11.44 -2.34 -12.33
CA ALA A 96 -12.39 -2.45 -11.21
C ALA A 96 -12.74 -1.08 -10.62
N LEU A 97 -11.82 -0.12 -10.70
CA LEU A 97 -11.98 1.24 -10.19
C LEU A 97 -12.57 2.22 -11.21
N ASP A 98 -12.91 1.77 -12.42
CA ASP A 98 -13.60 2.59 -13.39
C ASP A 98 -14.89 3.20 -12.78
N ASP A 99 -15.16 4.48 -13.02
CA ASP A 99 -16.24 5.27 -12.39
C ASP A 99 -16.13 5.48 -10.85
N ILE A 100 -15.08 4.97 -10.20
CA ILE A 100 -14.88 5.11 -8.75
C ILE A 100 -13.74 6.09 -8.43
N LEU A 101 -12.64 5.95 -9.16
CA LEU A 101 -11.46 6.81 -9.10
C LEU A 101 -11.14 7.27 -10.52
N ALA A 102 -11.19 8.56 -10.77
CA ALA A 102 -10.67 9.08 -12.03
C ALA A 102 -9.16 8.85 -12.10
N ILE A 103 -8.71 8.16 -13.16
CA ILE A 103 -7.29 7.83 -13.39
C ILE A 103 -6.83 8.59 -14.63
N ASP A 104 -6.19 9.73 -14.40
CA ASP A 104 -5.78 10.68 -15.44
C ASP A 104 -4.28 10.57 -15.72
N ILE A 105 -3.88 9.42 -16.28
CA ILE A 105 -2.53 9.11 -16.74
C ILE A 105 -2.58 8.49 -18.12
N ASP A 106 -1.46 8.50 -18.85
CA ASP A 106 -1.39 8.02 -20.24
C ASP A 106 -1.88 6.57 -20.40
N ARG A 107 -1.58 5.70 -19.43
CA ARG A 107 -1.88 4.27 -19.46
C ARG A 107 -2.44 3.78 -18.12
N PRO A 108 -3.74 3.95 -17.88
CA PRO A 108 -4.36 3.56 -16.61
C PRO A 108 -4.08 2.12 -16.17
N ALA A 109 -4.04 1.17 -17.11
CA ALA A 109 -3.78 -0.25 -16.85
C ALA A 109 -2.36 -0.55 -16.32
N GLU A 110 -1.40 0.38 -16.47
CA GLU A 110 -0.03 0.24 -15.93
C GLU A 110 0.10 0.72 -14.47
N ALA A 111 -0.94 1.38 -13.93
CA ALA A 111 -0.93 1.80 -12.52
C ALA A 111 -1.02 0.59 -11.60
N GLY A 112 -0.08 0.48 -10.67
CA GLY A 112 -0.12 -0.55 -9.63
C GLY A 112 -1.39 -0.43 -8.78
N ALA A 113 -2.00 -1.57 -8.45
CA ALA A 113 -3.23 -1.61 -7.68
C ALA A 113 -3.08 -0.98 -6.29
N ASP A 114 -1.93 -1.16 -5.64
CA ASP A 114 -1.53 -0.54 -4.38
C ASP A 114 -1.56 1.00 -4.47
N ARG A 115 -1.00 1.56 -5.55
CA ARG A 115 -0.96 3.00 -5.80
C ARG A 115 -2.37 3.59 -6.00
N LEU A 116 -3.22 2.88 -6.72
CA LEU A 116 -4.61 3.28 -6.92
C LEU A 116 -5.42 3.21 -5.61
N CYS A 117 -5.17 2.19 -4.77
CA CYS A 117 -5.75 2.10 -3.43
C CYS A 117 -5.32 3.27 -2.54
N ASN A 118 -4.02 3.62 -2.56
CA ASN A 118 -3.49 4.78 -1.85
C ASN A 118 -4.16 6.08 -2.29
N ALA A 119 -4.27 6.30 -3.60
CA ALA A 119 -4.92 7.49 -4.15
C ALA A 119 -6.41 7.56 -3.79
N LEU A 120 -7.13 6.44 -3.87
CA LEU A 120 -8.53 6.36 -3.49
C LEU A 120 -8.74 6.70 -2.01
N ALA A 121 -7.94 6.10 -1.13
CA ALA A 121 -8.01 6.38 0.31
C ALA A 121 -7.68 7.83 0.62
N ALA A 122 -6.61 8.38 0.02
CA ALA A 122 -6.23 9.77 0.21
C ALA A 122 -7.33 10.74 -0.24
N GLY A 123 -7.94 10.49 -1.42
CA GLY A 123 -9.04 11.31 -1.93
C GLY A 123 -10.29 11.26 -1.04
N ILE A 124 -10.62 10.11 -0.45
CA ILE A 124 -11.79 9.95 0.42
C ILE A 124 -11.56 10.59 1.79
N GLU A 125 -10.40 10.35 2.41
CA GLU A 125 -10.16 10.72 3.81
C GLU A 125 -9.66 12.16 3.97
N PHE A 126 -8.87 12.64 3.01
CA PHE A 126 -8.20 13.94 3.13
C PHE A 126 -8.62 14.93 2.05
N GLY A 127 -9.28 14.45 0.99
CA GLY A 127 -9.57 15.25 -0.20
C GLY A 127 -8.33 15.47 -1.07
N GLY A 128 -8.50 16.24 -2.15
CA GLY A 128 -7.40 16.68 -3.00
C GLY A 128 -7.18 18.19 -2.88
N PRO A 129 -5.98 18.68 -3.26
CA PRO A 129 -4.82 17.96 -3.75
C PRO A 129 -4.03 17.23 -2.65
N ALA A 130 -3.54 16.03 -2.95
CA ALA A 130 -2.79 15.21 -1.99
C ALA A 130 -1.62 14.47 -2.65
N ILE A 131 -0.60 14.15 -1.85
CA ILE A 131 0.53 13.30 -2.24
C ILE A 131 0.65 12.20 -1.20
N VAL A 132 0.55 10.94 -1.61
CA VAL A 132 0.87 9.80 -0.76
C VAL A 132 2.31 9.39 -1.01
N VAL A 133 3.08 9.24 0.05
CA VAL A 133 4.45 8.70 0.01
C VAL A 133 4.42 7.31 0.62
N ASP A 134 4.48 6.29 -0.21
CA ASP A 134 4.58 4.91 0.25
C ASP A 134 6.04 4.51 0.39
N LEU A 135 6.43 4.27 1.64
CA LEU A 135 7.80 3.96 2.06
C LEU A 135 7.95 2.43 2.19
N GLY A 136 8.07 1.77 1.05
CA GLY A 136 8.13 0.31 0.93
C GLY A 136 9.44 -0.20 0.31
N THR A 137 9.34 -1.30 -0.46
CA THR A 137 10.44 -1.84 -1.29
C THR A 137 10.92 -0.82 -2.31
N SER A 138 9.99 -0.17 -3.00
CA SER A 138 10.17 1.10 -3.68
C SER A 138 9.65 2.22 -2.79
N THR A 139 10.01 3.46 -3.14
CA THR A 139 9.38 4.65 -2.58
C THR A 139 8.48 5.21 -3.66
N ASN A 140 7.18 5.07 -3.48
CA ASN A 140 6.20 5.57 -4.43
C ASN A 140 5.62 6.88 -3.95
N PHE A 141 5.43 7.80 -4.89
CA PHE A 141 4.71 9.05 -4.67
C PHE A 141 3.47 9.01 -5.54
N ASP A 142 2.30 8.96 -4.93
CA ASP A 142 1.02 8.89 -5.60
C ASP A 142 0.32 10.23 -5.48
N VAL A 143 0.06 10.87 -6.62
CA VAL A 143 -0.45 12.24 -6.66
C VAL A 143 -1.93 12.25 -7.02
N VAL A 144 -2.70 12.90 -6.17
CA VAL A 144 -4.14 13.12 -6.33
C VAL A 144 -4.39 14.62 -6.54
N ASP A 145 -5.09 14.98 -7.59
CA ASP A 145 -5.41 16.37 -7.90
C ASP A 145 -6.54 16.94 -7.02
N ALA A 146 -6.85 18.21 -7.19
CA ALA A 146 -7.91 18.88 -6.43
C ALA A 146 -9.33 18.32 -6.66
N ARG A 147 -9.53 17.53 -7.74
CA ARG A 147 -10.80 16.87 -8.05
C ARG A 147 -10.88 15.46 -7.46
N GLY A 148 -9.79 14.96 -6.85
CA GLY A 148 -9.67 13.61 -6.36
C GLY A 148 -9.21 12.59 -7.41
N ALA A 149 -8.72 13.04 -8.58
CA ALA A 149 -8.21 12.17 -9.62
C ALA A 149 -6.76 11.75 -9.34
N TYR A 150 -6.43 10.49 -9.58
CA TYR A 150 -5.04 10.02 -9.61
C TYR A 150 -4.37 10.51 -10.90
N ILE A 151 -3.34 11.31 -10.79
CA ILE A 151 -2.65 11.95 -11.93
C ILE A 151 -1.21 11.48 -12.12
N GLY A 152 -0.84 10.35 -11.51
CA GLY A 152 0.52 9.80 -11.60
C GLY A 152 1.35 10.05 -10.36
N GLY A 153 2.65 10.25 -10.56
CA GLY A 153 3.58 10.48 -9.45
C GLY A 153 5.02 10.09 -9.76
N ALA A 154 5.78 9.67 -8.75
CA ALA A 154 7.16 9.24 -8.91
C ALA A 154 7.40 7.86 -8.28
N ILE A 155 8.40 7.14 -8.78
CA ILE A 155 8.87 5.88 -8.22
C ILE A 155 10.37 6.00 -8.02
N ALA A 156 10.84 5.76 -6.81
CA ALA A 156 12.26 5.77 -6.46
C ALA A 156 12.64 4.47 -5.73
N PRO A 157 13.93 4.11 -5.66
CA PRO A 157 14.36 2.97 -4.86
C PRO A 157 14.01 3.19 -3.38
N GLY A 158 13.49 2.15 -2.71
CA GLY A 158 13.31 2.17 -1.27
C GLY A 158 14.63 2.09 -0.51
N LEU A 159 14.60 2.44 0.78
CA LEU A 159 15.79 2.52 1.64
C LEU A 159 16.53 1.17 1.73
N GLY A 160 15.79 0.08 1.98
CA GLY A 160 16.37 -1.26 2.08
C GLY A 160 16.96 -1.74 0.75
N LEU A 161 16.22 -1.56 -0.35
CA LEU A 161 16.69 -1.91 -1.70
C LEU A 161 17.97 -1.15 -2.06
N SER A 162 18.05 0.14 -1.73
CA SER A 162 19.25 0.96 -1.97
C SER A 162 20.46 0.43 -1.20
N LEU A 163 20.28 0.07 0.08
CA LEU A 163 21.36 -0.51 0.88
C LEU A 163 21.78 -1.88 0.35
N GLU A 164 20.83 -2.75 0.00
CA GLU A 164 21.11 -4.08 -0.56
C GLU A 164 21.90 -3.97 -1.88
N ALA A 165 21.52 -3.04 -2.75
CA ALA A 165 22.22 -2.79 -4.00
C ALA A 165 23.65 -2.29 -3.77
N LEU A 166 23.86 -1.40 -2.78
CA LEU A 166 25.18 -0.89 -2.40
C LEU A 166 26.08 -2.02 -1.87
N VAL A 167 25.59 -2.78 -0.89
CA VAL A 167 26.36 -3.90 -0.27
C VAL A 167 26.59 -5.03 -1.29
N GLY A 168 25.60 -5.35 -2.11
CA GLY A 168 25.72 -6.42 -3.10
C GLY A 168 26.73 -6.15 -4.22
N ARG A 169 27.05 -4.87 -4.50
CA ARG A 169 27.98 -4.47 -5.56
C ARG A 169 29.34 -3.98 -5.06
N ALA A 170 29.49 -3.75 -3.76
CA ALA A 170 30.70 -3.22 -3.17
C ALA A 170 31.33 -4.27 -2.21
N SER A 171 32.29 -5.05 -2.69
CA SER A 171 32.86 -6.23 -2.02
C SER A 171 33.45 -5.97 -0.62
N LYS A 172 33.72 -4.73 -0.26
CA LYS A 172 34.33 -4.33 1.03
C LYS A 172 33.33 -3.69 2.00
N LEU A 173 32.08 -3.44 1.56
CA LEU A 173 31.09 -2.82 2.43
C LEU A 173 30.31 -3.86 3.25
N PRO A 174 30.26 -3.72 4.58
CA PRO A 174 29.52 -4.65 5.44
C PRO A 174 28.01 -4.41 5.35
N ARG A 175 27.21 -5.38 5.78
CA ARG A 175 25.81 -5.12 6.12
C ARG A 175 25.75 -4.23 7.34
N ILE A 176 24.89 -3.23 7.32
CA ILE A 176 24.69 -2.28 8.41
C ILE A 176 23.24 -2.24 8.83
N GLU A 177 23.00 -1.81 10.05
CA GLU A 177 21.67 -1.47 10.54
C GLU A 177 21.25 -0.10 10.00
N LEU A 178 19.99 0.00 9.53
CA LEU A 178 19.40 1.25 9.05
C LEU A 178 18.96 2.11 10.23
N ARG A 179 19.88 2.92 10.74
CA ARG A 179 19.56 3.91 11.75
C ARG A 179 20.23 5.25 11.44
N ARG A 180 19.61 6.31 11.91
CA ARG A 180 20.15 7.66 11.76
C ARG A 180 21.51 7.76 12.45
N PRO A 181 22.58 8.18 11.75
CA PRO A 181 23.86 8.40 12.35
C PRO A 181 23.86 9.66 13.26
N PRO A 182 24.72 9.72 14.28
CA PRO A 182 24.81 10.90 15.16
C PRO A 182 25.35 12.15 14.44
N HIS A 183 26.14 11.94 13.39
CA HIS A 183 26.77 13.00 12.60
C HIS A 183 26.69 12.68 11.11
N ALA A 184 26.58 13.71 10.26
CA ALA A 184 26.61 13.55 8.82
C ALA A 184 27.98 13.09 8.31
N ILE A 185 29.07 13.48 8.98
CA ILE A 185 30.41 13.01 8.68
C ILE A 185 30.66 11.74 9.50
N GLY A 186 30.65 10.57 8.84
CA GLY A 186 30.93 9.29 9.47
C GLY A 186 32.42 9.12 9.72
N ALA A 187 32.81 8.81 10.96
CA ALA A 187 34.21 8.58 11.35
C ALA A 187 34.73 7.16 11.01
N ASN A 188 33.85 6.28 10.52
CA ASN A 188 34.17 4.93 10.05
C ASN A 188 33.21 4.52 8.95
N THR A 189 33.50 3.39 8.27
CA THR A 189 32.69 2.90 7.14
C THR A 189 31.21 2.71 7.48
N VAL A 190 30.89 2.15 8.64
CA VAL A 190 29.50 1.93 9.05
C VAL A 190 28.76 3.26 9.20
N GLN A 191 29.33 4.23 9.91
CA GLN A 191 28.73 5.56 10.08
C GLN A 191 28.64 6.32 8.74
N ALA A 192 29.64 6.20 7.87
CA ALA A 192 29.60 6.81 6.54
C ALA A 192 28.49 6.20 5.67
N MET A 193 28.31 4.87 5.72
CA MET A 193 27.22 4.18 5.04
C MET A 193 25.84 4.57 5.63
N GLN A 194 25.70 4.63 6.94
CA GLN A 194 24.46 5.10 7.60
C GLN A 194 24.12 6.54 7.19
N SER A 195 25.12 7.41 7.16
CA SER A 195 24.96 8.80 6.71
C SER A 195 24.49 8.86 5.26
N GLY A 196 25.20 8.22 4.36
CA GLY A 196 24.85 8.22 2.92
C GLY A 196 23.50 7.57 2.65
N THR A 197 23.18 6.47 3.35
CA THR A 197 21.94 5.74 3.13
C THR A 197 20.74 6.45 3.78
N VAL A 198 20.80 6.76 5.08
CA VAL A 198 19.61 7.31 5.79
C VAL A 198 19.43 8.79 5.49
N LEU A 199 20.47 9.64 5.64
CA LEU A 199 20.34 11.07 5.35
C LEU A 199 20.16 11.31 3.85
N GLY A 200 20.81 10.51 2.98
CA GLY A 200 20.61 10.55 1.54
C GLY A 200 19.17 10.21 1.15
N TYR A 201 18.57 9.22 1.81
CA TYR A 201 17.18 8.85 1.59
C TYR A 201 16.19 9.93 2.07
N ILE A 202 16.42 10.53 3.24
CA ILE A 202 15.66 11.70 3.69
C ILE A 202 15.73 12.82 2.64
N GLY A 203 16.94 13.09 2.09
CA GLY A 203 17.13 14.07 1.03
C GLY A 203 16.38 13.72 -0.26
N LEU A 204 16.36 12.45 -0.65
CA LEU A 204 15.62 11.96 -1.83
C LEU A 204 14.12 12.21 -1.64
N VAL A 205 13.55 11.78 -0.52
CA VAL A 205 12.11 11.94 -0.25
C VAL A 205 11.75 13.42 -0.19
N SER A 206 12.52 14.23 0.55
CA SER A 206 12.29 15.68 0.68
C SER A 206 12.40 16.41 -0.65
N GLY A 207 13.37 16.04 -1.49
CA GLY A 207 13.56 16.65 -2.81
C GLY A 207 12.40 16.36 -3.75
N LEU A 208 11.97 15.10 -3.82
CA LEU A 208 10.82 14.72 -4.65
C LEU A 208 9.51 15.34 -4.12
N LEU A 209 9.29 15.36 -2.80
CA LEU A 209 8.13 16.05 -2.22
C LEU A 209 8.11 17.53 -2.58
N THR A 210 9.25 18.20 -2.51
CA THR A 210 9.34 19.63 -2.86
C THR A 210 8.96 19.86 -4.33
N ALA A 211 9.48 19.05 -5.25
CA ALA A 211 9.18 19.15 -6.67
C ALA A 211 7.71 18.86 -6.97
N LEU A 212 7.18 17.73 -6.47
CA LEU A 212 5.80 17.31 -6.70
C LEU A 212 4.79 18.29 -6.09
N ARG A 213 5.06 18.77 -4.88
CA ARG A 213 4.20 19.77 -4.20
C ARG A 213 4.18 21.09 -4.98
N GLY A 214 5.33 21.55 -5.48
CA GLY A 214 5.43 22.74 -6.31
C GLY A 214 4.54 22.62 -7.55
N GLU A 215 4.76 21.56 -8.35
CA GLU A 215 3.98 21.32 -9.56
C GLU A 215 2.47 21.14 -9.29
N LEU A 216 2.12 20.37 -8.26
CA LEU A 216 0.71 20.14 -7.90
C LEU A 216 0.02 21.44 -7.41
N SER A 217 0.75 22.30 -6.70
CA SER A 217 0.22 23.61 -6.26
C SER A 217 -0.06 24.54 -7.45
N GLU A 218 0.78 24.52 -8.49
CA GLU A 218 0.57 25.30 -9.72
C GLU A 218 -0.65 24.80 -10.52
N ARG A 219 -0.94 23.51 -10.47
CA ARG A 219 -2.09 22.86 -11.14
C ARG A 219 -3.39 22.95 -10.35
N SER A 220 -3.32 23.35 -9.09
CA SER A 220 -4.48 23.39 -8.18
C SER A 220 -5.10 24.80 -8.10
N PRO A 221 -6.38 24.91 -7.72
CA PRO A 221 -6.99 26.20 -7.46
C PRO A 221 -6.20 27.03 -6.45
N ALA A 222 -6.16 28.35 -6.64
CA ALA A 222 -5.42 29.25 -5.76
C ALA A 222 -5.86 29.09 -4.28
N GLY A 223 -4.88 28.94 -3.40
CA GLY A 223 -5.12 28.72 -1.97
C GLY A 223 -5.38 27.28 -1.55
N SER A 224 -5.37 26.33 -2.47
CA SER A 224 -5.46 24.91 -2.12
C SER A 224 -4.22 24.46 -1.33
N ARG A 225 -4.43 23.72 -0.25
CA ARG A 225 -3.34 23.11 0.52
C ARG A 225 -3.11 21.70 0.04
N VAL A 226 -1.89 21.39 -0.38
CA VAL A 226 -1.47 20.02 -0.68
C VAL A 226 -1.22 19.25 0.62
N THR A 227 -1.99 18.20 0.85
CA THR A 227 -1.79 17.29 2.00
C THR A 227 -0.81 16.18 1.64
N VAL A 228 0.21 15.94 2.47
CA VAL A 228 1.17 14.86 2.29
C VAL A 228 0.96 13.79 3.34
N ILE A 229 0.74 12.55 2.88
CA ILE A 229 0.45 11.38 3.70
C ILE A 229 1.58 10.36 3.51
N ALA A 230 2.24 9.94 4.58
CA ALA A 230 3.20 8.83 4.56
C ALA A 230 2.48 7.52 4.91
N THR A 231 2.77 6.47 4.14
CA THR A 231 2.33 5.09 4.36
C THR A 231 3.48 4.10 4.13
N GLY A 232 3.25 2.82 4.32
CA GLY A 232 4.25 1.78 4.09
C GLY A 232 5.06 1.37 5.31
N GLY A 233 5.95 0.39 5.10
CA GLY A 233 6.64 -0.31 6.18
C GLY A 233 7.62 0.52 6.99
N TYR A 234 8.19 1.57 6.40
CA TYR A 234 9.15 2.45 7.07
C TYR A 234 8.50 3.62 7.82
N THR A 235 7.18 3.69 7.91
CA THR A 235 6.48 4.74 8.66
C THR A 235 6.69 4.68 10.17
N GLN A 236 7.20 3.57 10.69
CA GLN A 236 7.54 3.39 12.11
C GLN A 236 9.00 3.80 12.45
N GLU A 237 9.78 4.15 11.45
CA GLU A 237 11.19 4.48 11.63
C GLU A 237 11.37 5.90 12.18
N PRO A 238 12.19 6.10 13.24
CA PRO A 238 12.35 7.40 13.88
C PRO A 238 12.90 8.50 12.95
N TRP A 239 13.62 8.14 11.88
CA TRP A 239 14.16 9.11 10.93
C TRP A 239 13.07 9.74 10.04
N LEU A 240 11.85 9.19 10.04
CA LEU A 240 10.73 9.78 9.29
C LEU A 240 10.41 11.21 9.79
N ASP A 241 10.60 11.47 11.07
CA ASP A 241 10.41 12.79 11.67
C ASP A 241 11.37 13.86 11.09
N ASP A 242 12.47 13.42 10.48
CA ASP A 242 13.42 14.30 9.81
C ASP A 242 13.03 14.63 8.35
N VAL A 243 11.96 14.03 7.81
CA VAL A 243 11.45 14.32 6.46
C VAL A 243 10.48 15.50 6.54
N PRO A 244 10.85 16.68 6.05
CA PRO A 244 9.99 17.84 6.15
C PRO A 244 8.77 17.71 5.23
N GLY A 245 7.64 18.19 5.73
CA GLY A 245 6.44 18.35 4.92
C GLY A 245 5.52 17.14 4.85
N ILE A 246 5.73 16.11 5.66
CA ILE A 246 4.73 15.07 5.91
C ILE A 246 3.69 15.63 6.87
N ASP A 247 2.42 15.64 6.48
CA ASP A 247 1.31 16.14 7.29
C ASP A 247 0.64 15.04 8.11
N ARG A 248 0.65 13.79 7.62
CA ARG A 248 0.01 12.62 8.22
C ARG A 248 0.85 11.37 8.04
N VAL A 249 0.76 10.46 9.00
CA VAL A 249 1.36 9.12 8.93
C VAL A 249 0.24 8.11 9.09
N GLU A 250 -0.03 7.34 8.04
CA GLU A 250 -1.16 6.42 7.93
C GLU A 250 -0.68 5.04 7.46
N PRO A 251 -0.18 4.20 8.39
CA PRO A 251 0.45 2.91 8.04
C PRO A 251 -0.46 1.95 7.27
N ASP A 252 -1.77 2.01 7.52
CA ASP A 252 -2.77 1.10 6.94
C ASP A 252 -3.54 1.73 5.76
N LEU A 253 -3.03 2.81 5.15
CA LEU A 253 -3.74 3.56 4.11
C LEU A 253 -4.12 2.66 2.92
N THR A 254 -3.20 1.83 2.44
CA THR A 254 -3.45 0.89 1.32
C THR A 254 -4.58 -0.08 1.64
N LEU A 255 -4.60 -0.65 2.86
CA LEU A 255 -5.66 -1.57 3.30
C LEU A 255 -7.02 -0.86 3.36
N ARG A 256 -7.06 0.39 3.82
CA ARG A 256 -8.28 1.21 3.79
C ARG A 256 -8.72 1.52 2.36
N GLY A 257 -7.77 1.76 1.46
CA GLY A 257 -8.04 1.92 0.03
C GLY A 257 -8.69 0.69 -0.60
N ILE A 258 -8.19 -0.51 -0.29
CA ILE A 258 -8.79 -1.78 -0.71
C ILE A 258 -10.23 -1.91 -0.16
N ARG A 259 -10.46 -1.56 1.11
CA ARG A 259 -11.80 -1.56 1.70
C ARG A 259 -12.73 -0.58 0.99
N TYR A 260 -12.30 0.65 0.74
CA TYR A 260 -13.11 1.64 0.02
C TYR A 260 -13.44 1.20 -1.41
N ALA A 261 -12.48 0.59 -2.11
CA ALA A 261 -12.72 0.00 -3.41
C ALA A 261 -13.82 -1.07 -3.33
N TRP A 262 -13.68 -2.01 -2.39
CA TRP A 262 -14.67 -3.07 -2.18
C TRP A 262 -16.06 -2.51 -1.87
N GLU A 263 -16.18 -1.56 -0.95
CA GLU A 263 -17.46 -0.96 -0.56
C GLU A 263 -18.15 -0.28 -1.74
N ARG A 264 -17.41 0.49 -2.53
CA ARG A 264 -17.97 1.24 -3.67
C ARG A 264 -18.36 0.32 -4.83
N ILE A 265 -17.51 -0.69 -5.13
CA ILE A 265 -17.80 -1.66 -6.19
C ILE A 265 -19.02 -2.49 -5.83
N THR A 266 -19.12 -2.99 -4.61
CA THR A 266 -20.26 -3.82 -4.18
C THR A 266 -21.56 -3.03 -4.09
N ALA A 267 -21.51 -1.77 -3.65
CA ALA A 267 -22.68 -0.89 -3.65
C ALA A 267 -23.20 -0.63 -5.08
N ARG A 268 -22.30 -0.43 -6.05
CA ARG A 268 -22.64 -0.24 -7.48
C ARG A 268 -23.30 -1.49 -8.05
N THR A 269 -22.71 -2.67 -7.84
CA THR A 269 -23.24 -3.95 -8.31
C THR A 269 -24.64 -4.21 -7.73
N SER A 270 -24.85 -3.93 -6.45
CA SER A 270 -26.16 -4.06 -5.80
C SER A 270 -27.20 -3.10 -6.37
N ALA A 271 -26.80 -1.87 -6.72
CA ALA A 271 -27.69 -0.87 -7.31
C ALA A 271 -28.07 -1.20 -8.77
N ALA A 272 -27.16 -1.86 -9.52
CA ALA A 272 -27.40 -2.31 -10.89
C ALA A 272 -28.28 -3.57 -10.98
N GLY A 273 -28.66 -4.19 -9.86
CA GLY A 273 -29.50 -5.38 -9.83
C GLY A 273 -28.81 -6.67 -10.28
N GLU A 274 -27.50 -6.65 -10.46
CA GLU A 274 -26.71 -7.85 -10.73
C GLU A 274 -26.44 -8.59 -9.40
N PRO A 275 -26.76 -9.89 -9.32
CA PRO A 275 -26.50 -10.64 -8.09
C PRO A 275 -25.00 -10.75 -7.87
N ILE A 276 -24.52 -10.25 -6.72
CA ILE A 276 -23.26 -10.70 -6.16
C ILE A 276 -23.39 -12.22 -6.07
N ARG A 277 -22.53 -12.96 -6.78
CA ARG A 277 -22.56 -14.42 -6.75
C ARG A 277 -22.17 -14.91 -5.35
N GLU A 278 -23.15 -14.93 -4.46
CA GLU A 278 -23.01 -15.62 -3.19
C GLU A 278 -22.84 -17.11 -3.50
N GLY A 279 -21.70 -17.68 -3.11
CA GLY A 279 -21.50 -19.13 -3.15
C GLY A 279 -22.59 -19.80 -2.32
N ARG A 280 -23.58 -20.41 -2.97
CA ARG A 280 -24.60 -21.20 -2.27
C ARG A 280 -23.93 -22.40 -1.60
N PRO A 281 -24.22 -22.66 -0.32
CA PRO A 281 -23.85 -23.94 0.29
C PRO A 281 -24.72 -25.05 -0.35
N THR A 282 -24.07 -26.06 -0.90
CA THR A 282 -24.67 -27.39 -1.12
C THR A 282 -24.16 -28.33 -0.02
#